data_ff1be39b6b7ae4f1baaf081546f3e740
#
_entry.id   ff1be39b6b7ae4f1baaf081546f3e740
#
_cell.length_a   1.000
_cell.length_b   1.000
_cell.length_c   1.000
_cell.angle_alpha   90.00
_cell.angle_beta   90.00
_cell.angle_gamma   90.00
#
_symmetry.space_group_name_H-M   'P 1'
#
loop_
_entity.id
_entity.type
_entity.pdbx_description
1 polymer ?
#
loop_
_entity_poly.entity_id
_entity_poly.type
_entity_poly.pdbx_seq_one_letter_code
_entity_poly.pdbx_strand_id
1 'polypeptide(L)'
;MIKGIHHISMKCGTAEELAKVREFYIELLGLKIMREWAEGMMIDTGNGLLEIFTNADGTHCLGAIWHMALLTDDVDEITAKVKAAGYEVFIEPNNKDIPSNPPYPIRMAFCYGPLGEQVEFFQER
;
A
#
# COMPACT_ATOMS: atom_id res chain seq x y z
N MET A 1 -0.02 15.52 -22.74
CA MET A 1 0.79 15.99 -21.60
C MET A 1 0.48 15.11 -20.39
N ILE A 2 1.50 14.66 -19.66
CA ILE A 2 1.31 13.81 -18.47
C ILE A 2 0.70 14.63 -17.33
N LYS A 3 -0.32 14.07 -16.65
CA LYS A 3 -1.04 14.74 -15.53
C LYS A 3 -0.75 14.12 -14.17
N GLY A 4 0.05 13.06 -14.11
CA GLY A 4 0.39 12.35 -12.88
C GLY A 4 0.23 10.84 -13.02
N ILE A 5 0.37 10.13 -11.90
CA ILE A 5 0.13 8.69 -11.83
C ILE A 5 -1.38 8.46 -11.72
N HIS A 6 -1.95 7.65 -12.62
CA HIS A 6 -3.37 7.26 -12.57
C HIS A 6 -3.60 6.09 -11.62
N HIS A 7 -2.80 5.04 -11.75
CA HIS A 7 -2.90 3.86 -10.88
C HIS A 7 -1.59 3.10 -10.78
N ILE A 8 -1.48 2.29 -9.73
CA ILE A 8 -0.48 1.23 -9.56
C ILE A 8 -1.22 -0.09 -9.71
N SER A 9 -0.72 -0.99 -10.54
CA SER A 9 -1.35 -2.28 -10.81
C SER A 9 -0.60 -3.41 -10.11
N MET A 10 -1.36 -4.29 -9.46
CA MET A 10 -0.88 -5.52 -8.83
C MET A 10 -1.74 -6.69 -9.28
N LYS A 11 -1.25 -7.92 -9.09
CA LYS A 11 -1.99 -9.14 -9.41
C LYS A 11 -2.04 -10.10 -8.25
N CYS A 12 -3.21 -10.71 -8.04
CA CYS A 12 -3.36 -11.89 -7.21
C CYS A 12 -3.79 -13.09 -8.06
N GLY A 13 -3.42 -14.30 -7.63
CA GLY A 13 -3.65 -15.52 -8.40
C GLY A 13 -4.64 -16.49 -7.76
N THR A 14 -5.08 -16.21 -6.53
CA THR A 14 -5.99 -17.09 -5.79
C THR A 14 -7.10 -16.28 -5.11
N ALA A 15 -8.23 -16.94 -4.84
CA ALA A 15 -9.33 -16.33 -4.08
C ALA A 15 -8.88 -15.94 -2.65
N GLU A 16 -7.95 -16.70 -2.07
CA GLU A 16 -7.38 -16.41 -0.75
C GLU A 16 -6.54 -15.14 -0.77
N GLU A 17 -5.69 -14.95 -1.77
CA GLU A 17 -4.94 -13.70 -1.95
C GLU A 17 -5.86 -12.50 -2.15
N LEU A 18 -6.92 -12.64 -2.95
CA LEU A 18 -7.90 -11.59 -3.16
C LEU A 18 -8.62 -11.22 -1.85
N ALA A 19 -8.98 -12.21 -1.04
CA ALA A 19 -9.59 -11.98 0.27
C ALA A 19 -8.65 -11.19 1.20
N LYS A 20 -7.36 -11.48 1.18
CA LYS A 20 -6.34 -10.74 1.94
C LYS A 20 -6.13 -9.32 1.42
N VAL A 21 -6.20 -9.11 0.11
CA VAL A 21 -6.18 -7.77 -0.49
C VAL A 21 -7.35 -6.93 0.02
N ARG A 22 -8.56 -7.50 0.05
CA ARG A 22 -9.75 -6.82 0.58
C ARG A 22 -9.61 -6.51 2.07
N GLU A 23 -9.17 -7.49 2.86
CA GLU A 23 -8.93 -7.29 4.30
C GLU A 23 -7.97 -6.13 4.54
N PHE A 24 -6.81 -6.13 3.87
CA PHE A 24 -5.78 -5.12 4.08
C PHE A 24 -6.20 -3.73 3.60
N TYR A 25 -6.52 -3.58 2.32
CA TYR A 25 -6.75 -2.25 1.74
C TYR A 25 -8.13 -1.67 2.07
N ILE A 26 -9.18 -2.49 2.09
CA ILE A 26 -10.55 -2.03 2.30
C ILE A 26 -10.90 -2.00 3.80
N GLU A 27 -10.76 -3.13 4.49
CA GLU A 27 -11.21 -3.24 5.88
C GLU A 27 -10.24 -2.57 6.84
N LEU A 28 -8.95 -2.84 6.71
CA LEU A 28 -7.92 -2.37 7.64
C LEU A 28 -7.51 -0.93 7.36
N LEU A 29 -7.17 -0.59 6.12
CA LEU A 29 -6.76 0.77 5.74
C LEU A 29 -7.94 1.71 5.45
N GLY A 30 -9.16 1.18 5.33
CA GLY A 30 -10.37 1.97 5.12
C GLY A 30 -10.50 2.58 3.73
N LEU A 31 -9.79 2.06 2.72
CA LEU A 31 -9.91 2.54 1.36
C LEU A 31 -11.21 2.04 0.73
N LYS A 32 -11.67 2.72 -0.31
CA LYS A 32 -12.95 2.41 -0.96
C LYS A 32 -12.75 1.82 -2.33
N ILE A 33 -13.56 0.80 -2.67
CA ILE A 33 -13.61 0.27 -4.02
C ILE A 33 -14.30 1.30 -4.91
N MET A 34 -13.62 1.75 -5.96
CA MET A 34 -14.18 2.65 -6.94
C MET A 34 -14.98 1.90 -8.01
N ARG A 35 -14.48 0.72 -8.44
CA ARG A 35 -15.14 -0.14 -9.43
C ARG A 35 -14.61 -1.56 -9.33
N GLU A 36 -15.45 -2.51 -9.77
CA GLU A 36 -15.09 -3.92 -9.90
C GLU A 36 -15.57 -4.47 -11.24
N TRP A 37 -14.87 -5.48 -11.72
CA TRP A 37 -15.24 -6.27 -12.89
C TRP A 37 -14.82 -7.74 -12.66
N ALA A 38 -15.13 -8.62 -13.61
CA ALA A 38 -14.91 -10.07 -13.42
C ALA A 38 -13.46 -10.44 -13.04
N GLU A 39 -12.45 -9.70 -13.55
CA GLU A 39 -11.04 -10.04 -13.38
C GLU A 39 -10.25 -9.00 -12.57
N GLY A 40 -10.93 -8.09 -11.88
CA GLY A 40 -10.20 -7.08 -11.11
C GLY A 40 -11.05 -6.06 -10.39
N MET A 41 -10.36 -5.15 -9.73
CA MET A 41 -10.97 -3.99 -9.06
C MET A 41 -10.01 -2.81 -9.05
N MET A 42 -10.57 -1.63 -8.88
CA MET A 42 -9.83 -0.41 -8.57
C MET A 42 -10.22 0.13 -7.22
N ILE A 43 -9.23 0.41 -6.39
CA ILE A 43 -9.37 0.92 -5.02
C ILE A 43 -8.90 2.38 -5.02
N ASP A 44 -9.73 3.27 -4.51
CA ASP A 44 -9.42 4.70 -4.39
C ASP A 44 -8.53 4.96 -3.17
N THR A 45 -7.34 5.51 -3.39
CA THR A 45 -6.42 5.91 -2.31
C THR A 45 -6.63 7.36 -1.86
N GLY A 46 -7.58 8.07 -2.48
CA GLY A 46 -7.77 9.51 -2.29
C GLY A 46 -6.94 10.37 -3.25
N ASN A 47 -5.85 9.84 -3.78
CA ASN A 47 -5.00 10.51 -4.77
C ASN A 47 -4.36 9.49 -5.71
N GLY A 48 -5.16 8.96 -6.61
CA GLY A 48 -4.79 7.85 -7.49
C GLY A 48 -5.43 6.54 -7.06
N LEU A 49 -5.19 5.49 -7.82
CA LEU A 49 -5.87 4.21 -7.66
C LEU A 49 -4.86 3.07 -7.47
N LEU A 50 -5.28 2.03 -6.74
CA LEU A 50 -4.67 0.71 -6.80
C LEU A 50 -5.57 -0.17 -7.68
N GLU A 51 -4.99 -0.75 -8.72
CA GLU A 51 -5.67 -1.70 -9.58
C GLU A 51 -5.22 -3.11 -9.21
N ILE A 52 -6.17 -3.99 -8.95
CA ILE A 52 -5.89 -5.37 -8.57
C ILE A 52 -6.51 -6.30 -9.61
N PHE A 53 -5.69 -7.02 -10.34
CA PHE A 53 -6.12 -8.10 -11.22
C PHE A 53 -6.11 -9.44 -10.48
N THR A 54 -6.97 -10.37 -10.92
CA THR A 54 -7.13 -11.69 -10.29
C THR A 54 -6.59 -12.83 -11.15
N ASN A 55 -5.77 -12.52 -12.14
CA ASN A 55 -5.26 -13.46 -13.14
C ASN A 55 -3.73 -13.67 -13.09
N ALA A 56 -3.13 -13.57 -11.90
CA ALA A 56 -1.70 -13.87 -11.73
C ALA A 56 -1.44 -15.38 -11.89
N ASP A 57 -0.22 -15.70 -12.32
CA ASP A 57 0.26 -17.08 -12.43
C ASP A 57 0.82 -17.66 -11.12
N GLY A 58 0.67 -16.92 -10.01
CA GLY A 58 1.14 -17.32 -8.68
C GLY A 58 2.54 -16.84 -8.31
N THR A 59 3.22 -16.11 -9.18
CA THR A 59 4.56 -15.58 -8.91
C THR A 59 4.50 -14.09 -8.59
N HIS A 60 4.99 -13.72 -7.41
CA HIS A 60 5.16 -12.32 -7.01
C HIS A 60 6.65 -12.04 -6.82
N CYS A 61 7.19 -11.09 -7.56
CA CYS A 61 8.58 -10.68 -7.43
C CYS A 61 8.69 -9.17 -7.30
N LEU A 62 9.75 -8.71 -6.64
CA LEU A 62 10.13 -7.31 -6.61
C LEU A 62 10.73 -6.94 -7.97
N GLY A 63 10.23 -5.85 -8.56
CA GLY A 63 10.74 -5.30 -9.80
C GLY A 63 11.47 -3.98 -9.60
N ALA A 64 11.51 -3.15 -10.64
CA ALA A 64 12.09 -1.80 -10.56
C ALA A 64 11.31 -0.88 -9.60
N ILE A 65 10.01 -1.12 -9.42
CA ILE A 65 9.21 -0.42 -8.40
C ILE A 65 9.43 -1.15 -7.07
N TRP A 66 10.03 -0.45 -6.11
CA TRP A 66 10.42 -1.02 -4.83
C TRP A 66 9.30 -1.04 -3.82
N HIS A 67 8.65 0.10 -3.58
CA HIS A 67 7.56 0.21 -2.62
C HIS A 67 6.51 1.23 -3.08
N MET A 68 5.37 1.20 -2.41
CA MET A 68 4.38 2.25 -2.52
C MET A 68 4.26 2.95 -1.17
N ALA A 69 4.20 4.27 -1.17
CA ALA A 69 3.99 5.06 0.04
C ALA A 69 2.54 5.56 0.11
N LEU A 70 1.89 5.33 1.24
CA LEU A 70 0.55 5.83 1.55
C LEU A 70 0.67 6.97 2.57
N LEU A 71 0.18 8.14 2.19
CA LEU A 71 0.14 9.29 3.08
C LEU A 71 -0.87 9.06 4.20
N THR A 72 -0.48 9.34 5.44
CA THR A 72 -1.33 9.24 6.62
C THR A 72 -1.06 10.38 7.59
N ASP A 73 -2.04 10.70 8.42
CA ASP A 73 -1.88 11.68 9.50
C ASP A 73 -1.30 11.05 10.77
N ASP A 74 -1.32 9.72 10.88
CA ASP A 74 -0.84 8.99 12.07
C ASP A 74 -0.21 7.65 11.69
N VAL A 75 1.10 7.66 11.55
CA VAL A 75 1.90 6.45 11.24
C VAL A 75 1.82 5.44 12.38
N ASP A 76 1.80 5.89 13.63
CA ASP A 76 1.78 4.98 14.79
C ASP A 76 0.48 4.21 14.85
N GLU A 77 -0.67 4.89 14.70
CA GLU A 77 -1.97 4.26 14.74
C GLU A 77 -2.14 3.23 13.63
N ILE A 78 -1.84 3.61 12.38
CA ILE A 78 -2.02 2.69 11.25
C ILE A 78 -1.07 1.49 11.34
N THR A 79 0.17 1.71 11.79
CA THR A 79 1.14 0.63 11.98
C THR A 79 0.67 -0.34 13.07
N ALA A 80 0.14 0.18 14.18
CA ALA A 80 -0.40 -0.67 15.25
C ALA A 80 -1.57 -1.53 14.75
N LYS A 81 -2.48 -0.98 13.97
CA LYS A 81 -3.60 -1.72 13.35
C LYS A 81 -3.12 -2.83 12.43
N VAL A 82 -2.18 -2.53 11.56
CA VAL A 82 -1.60 -3.49 10.60
C VAL A 82 -0.90 -4.64 11.33
N LYS A 83 -0.11 -4.31 12.36
CA LYS A 83 0.60 -5.27 13.19
C LYS A 83 -0.35 -6.18 13.97
N ALA A 84 -1.40 -5.60 14.56
CA ALA A 84 -2.43 -6.35 15.29
C ALA A 84 -3.21 -7.31 14.37
N ALA A 85 -3.36 -6.99 13.09
CA ALA A 85 -3.99 -7.84 12.09
C ALA A 85 -3.07 -8.96 11.57
N GLY A 86 -1.82 -9.04 12.04
CA GLY A 86 -0.88 -10.12 11.72
C GLY A 86 0.05 -9.84 10.54
N TYR A 87 0.06 -8.63 9.99
CA TYR A 87 1.01 -8.26 8.94
C TYR A 87 2.37 -7.92 9.54
N GLU A 88 3.43 -8.29 8.84
CA GLU A 88 4.80 -8.04 9.28
C GLU A 88 5.17 -6.56 9.07
N VAL A 89 5.49 -5.88 10.16
CA VAL A 89 6.11 -4.55 10.14
C VAL A 89 7.61 -4.75 10.23
N PHE A 90 8.33 -4.45 9.15
CA PHE A 90 9.79 -4.68 9.09
C PHE A 90 10.60 -3.40 9.36
N ILE A 91 9.96 -2.23 9.31
CA ILE A 91 10.52 -0.97 9.83
C ILE A 91 9.47 -0.35 10.73
N GLU A 92 9.76 -0.33 12.03
CA GLU A 92 8.89 0.27 13.05
C GLU A 92 8.80 1.79 12.88
N PRO A 93 7.71 2.44 13.37
CA PRO A 93 7.54 3.87 13.29
C PRO A 93 8.76 4.64 13.82
N ASN A 94 9.31 5.50 12.99
CA ASN A 94 10.46 6.31 13.36
C ASN A 94 10.45 7.65 12.61
N ASN A 95 11.10 8.64 13.22
CA ASN A 95 11.31 9.94 12.61
C ASN A 95 12.57 9.92 11.75
N LYS A 96 12.50 10.57 10.61
CA LYS A 96 13.61 10.68 9.69
C LYS A 96 13.59 12.06 9.04
N ASP A 97 14.76 12.62 8.83
CA ASP A 97 14.93 13.81 8.00
C ASP A 97 15.51 13.37 6.66
N ILE A 98 14.72 13.49 5.61
CA ILE A 98 15.21 13.24 4.26
C ILE A 98 16.21 14.35 3.93
N PRO A 99 17.45 14.02 3.51
CA PRO A 99 18.51 15.00 3.31
C PRO A 99 18.35 15.79 1.99
N SER A 100 17.15 16.27 1.74
CA SER A 100 16.84 17.18 0.66
C SER A 100 17.22 18.62 1.06
N ASN A 101 17.13 19.55 0.14
CA ASN A 101 17.36 20.95 0.40
C ASN A 101 16.13 21.79 0.02
N PRO A 102 15.32 22.30 0.98
CA PRO A 102 15.51 22.13 2.44
C PRO A 102 15.30 20.68 2.91
N PRO A 103 15.79 20.32 4.11
CA PRO A 103 15.51 19.01 4.70
C PRO A 103 14.02 18.75 4.84
N TYR A 104 13.61 17.48 4.64
CA TYR A 104 12.21 17.08 4.66
C TYR A 104 11.96 16.14 5.86
N PRO A 105 11.47 16.68 7.00
CA PRO A 105 11.21 15.88 8.18
C PRO A 105 9.94 15.06 7.98
N ILE A 106 10.04 13.75 8.25
CA ILE A 106 8.96 12.80 8.13
C ILE A 106 8.92 11.84 9.33
N ARG A 107 7.78 11.17 9.50
CA ARG A 107 7.65 9.95 10.28
C ARG A 107 7.19 8.84 9.37
N MET A 108 7.78 7.67 9.45
CA MET A 108 7.50 6.58 8.53
C MET A 108 7.58 5.21 9.19
N ALA A 109 6.92 4.23 8.58
CA ALA A 109 7.01 2.81 8.89
C ALA A 109 6.84 2.01 7.62
N PHE A 110 7.30 0.75 7.63
CA PHE A 110 7.12 -0.16 6.50
C PHE A 110 6.55 -1.50 6.95
N CYS A 111 5.61 -2.02 6.17
CA CYS A 111 5.10 -3.37 6.32
C CYS A 111 5.09 -4.10 4.98
N TYR A 112 4.93 -5.43 5.05
CA TYR A 112 4.57 -6.22 3.87
C TYR A 112 3.05 -6.29 3.75
N GLY A 113 2.53 -5.97 2.57
CA GLY A 113 1.12 -6.14 2.25
C GLY A 113 0.76 -7.58 1.92
N PRO A 114 -0.53 -7.86 1.60
CA PRO A 114 -1.05 -9.21 1.42
C PRO A 114 -0.43 -9.99 0.25
N LEU A 115 0.19 -9.33 -0.70
CA LEU A 115 0.87 -9.95 -1.86
C LEU A 115 2.39 -9.94 -1.73
N GLY A 116 2.94 -9.58 -0.55
CA GLY A 116 4.36 -9.41 -0.33
C GLY A 116 4.90 -8.04 -0.78
N GLU A 117 4.03 -7.16 -1.26
CA GLU A 117 4.40 -5.80 -1.63
C GLU A 117 4.88 -5.02 -0.41
N GLN A 118 5.88 -4.17 -0.59
CA GLN A 118 6.33 -3.26 0.46
C GLN A 118 5.45 -2.01 0.46
N VAL A 119 4.85 -1.72 1.62
CA VAL A 119 3.99 -0.57 1.85
C VAL A 119 4.64 0.32 2.90
N GLU A 120 4.89 1.57 2.52
CA GLU A 120 5.34 2.61 3.44
C GLU A 120 4.12 3.39 3.93
N PHE A 121 4.02 3.62 5.23
CA PHE A 121 3.15 4.65 5.81
C PHE A 121 3.99 5.89 6.03
N PHE A 122 3.56 6.99 5.44
CA PHE A 122 4.34 8.23 5.34
C PHE A 122 3.56 9.39 5.92
N GLN A 123 4.17 10.10 6.86
CA GLN A 123 3.59 11.27 7.53
C GLN A 123 4.57 12.43 7.44
N GLU A 124 4.10 13.54 6.90
CA GLU A 124 4.87 14.79 6.90
C GLU A 124 4.91 15.40 8.31
N ARG A 125 6.03 15.99 8.69
CA ARG A 125 6.22 16.61 10.01
C ARG A 125 6.52 18.10 9.90
#